data_5ec97892a5757d3db3f9e568764ef249
#
_entry.id   5ec97892a5757d3db3f9e568764ef249
#
_cell.length_a   1.000
_cell.length_b   1.000
_cell.length_c   1.000
_cell.angle_alpha   90.00
_cell.angle_beta   90.00
_cell.angle_gamma   90.00
#
_symmetry.space_group_name_H-M   'P 1'
#
loop_
_entity.id
_entity.type
_entity.pdbx_description
1 polymer ?
#
loop_
_entity_poly.entity_id
_entity_poly.type
_entity_poly.pdbx_seq_one_letter_code
_entity_poly.pdbx_strand_id
1 'polypeptide(L)'
;MIIEPSNYTYETMPDYTDAVDGAVEIPVTGEEMEIRYAHEVVYDEAHNLHLEIFTPFQMAHPERTWPCITFIQGSAWMKQYVYQKVGMIARLAQRGYVVAIVEYRHSGIAHFPAQIIDAKNAVRFLRAHAEEYKLNPSQMFLMGDSSGGQVSSVAGMTAKSGKLDEPINEESCEVCGIIDLYGAVDV
;
A
#
# COMPACT_ATOMS: atom_id res chain seq x y z
N MET A 1 -18.72 -0.95 -42.89
CA MET A 1 -19.67 0.05 -42.36
C MET A 1 -18.85 1.03 -41.53
N ILE A 2 -18.78 2.31 -41.92
CA ILE A 2 -18.13 3.34 -41.10
C ILE A 2 -19.18 3.75 -40.07
N ILE A 3 -18.88 3.56 -38.79
CA ILE A 3 -19.74 4.03 -37.70
C ILE A 3 -19.27 5.46 -37.40
N GLU A 4 -20.13 6.45 -37.69
CA GLU A 4 -19.85 7.82 -37.32
C GLU A 4 -19.79 7.95 -35.79
N PRO A 5 -18.82 8.72 -35.24
CA PRO A 5 -18.76 8.96 -33.79
C PRO A 5 -20.05 9.64 -33.33
N SER A 6 -20.59 9.21 -32.21
CA SER A 6 -21.72 9.89 -31.59
C SER A 6 -21.29 11.25 -31.04
N ASN A 7 -22.15 12.27 -31.20
CA ASN A 7 -21.92 13.59 -30.64
C ASN A 7 -22.41 13.74 -29.19
N TYR A 8 -22.62 12.60 -28.47
CA TYR A 8 -23.03 12.63 -27.08
C TYR A 8 -21.84 12.87 -26.16
N THR A 9 -22.06 13.69 -25.14
CA THR A 9 -21.20 13.74 -23.96
C THR A 9 -21.70 12.71 -22.93
N TYR A 10 -20.94 12.50 -21.85
CA TYR A 10 -21.37 11.62 -20.75
C TYR A 10 -22.73 12.04 -20.19
N GLU A 11 -22.97 13.36 -20.04
CA GLU A 11 -24.20 13.94 -19.49
C GLU A 11 -25.39 13.88 -20.46
N THR A 12 -25.11 13.83 -21.75
CA THR A 12 -26.17 13.87 -22.81
C THR A 12 -26.37 12.50 -23.46
N MET A 13 -25.62 11.46 -23.06
CA MET A 13 -25.82 10.13 -23.58
C MET A 13 -27.20 9.60 -23.18
N PRO A 14 -28.06 9.21 -24.12
CA PRO A 14 -29.35 8.66 -23.76
C PRO A 14 -29.20 7.30 -23.07
N ASP A 15 -30.02 7.07 -22.06
CA ASP A 15 -30.11 5.75 -21.43
C ASP A 15 -30.60 4.73 -22.47
N TYR A 16 -30.03 3.51 -22.41
CA TYR A 16 -30.52 2.41 -23.19
C TYR A 16 -31.83 1.89 -22.56
N THR A 17 -32.94 2.06 -23.30
CA THR A 17 -34.29 1.72 -22.79
C THR A 17 -34.86 0.42 -23.34
N ASP A 18 -34.20 -0.20 -24.30
CA ASP A 18 -34.70 -1.44 -24.90
C ASP A 18 -34.32 -2.63 -24.04
N ALA A 19 -35.30 -3.44 -23.64
CA ALA A 19 -35.04 -4.69 -22.97
C ALA A 19 -34.35 -5.66 -23.94
N VAL A 20 -33.20 -6.20 -23.55
CA VAL A 20 -32.53 -7.28 -24.29
C VAL A 20 -33.13 -8.60 -23.85
N ASP A 21 -33.68 -9.39 -24.80
CA ASP A 21 -34.24 -10.70 -24.48
C ASP A 21 -33.19 -11.63 -23.87
N GLY A 22 -33.52 -12.21 -22.70
CA GLY A 22 -32.62 -13.04 -21.92
C GLY A 22 -31.58 -12.26 -21.07
N ALA A 23 -31.65 -10.95 -21.02
CA ALA A 23 -30.82 -10.19 -20.07
C ALA A 23 -31.20 -10.48 -18.62
N VAL A 24 -30.20 -10.64 -17.78
CA VAL A 24 -30.36 -10.86 -16.32
C VAL A 24 -29.78 -9.65 -15.61
N GLU A 25 -30.59 -9.01 -14.77
CA GLU A 25 -30.08 -7.97 -13.89
C GLU A 25 -29.21 -8.61 -12.82
N ILE A 26 -27.97 -8.13 -12.72
CA ILE A 26 -27.07 -8.47 -11.63
C ILE A 26 -27.16 -7.34 -10.62
N PRO A 27 -27.74 -7.56 -9.42
CA PRO A 27 -27.83 -6.52 -8.42
C PRO A 27 -26.42 -6.15 -7.93
N VAL A 28 -26.12 -4.86 -7.93
CA VAL A 28 -24.90 -4.30 -7.32
C VAL A 28 -25.31 -3.66 -6.00
N THR A 29 -24.83 -4.23 -4.89
CA THR A 29 -25.17 -3.76 -3.55
C THR A 29 -24.26 -2.65 -3.05
N GLY A 30 -23.06 -2.54 -3.63
CA GLY A 30 -21.99 -1.67 -3.15
C GLY A 30 -21.22 -2.22 -1.94
N GLU A 31 -21.59 -3.42 -1.46
CA GLU A 31 -20.89 -4.11 -0.36
C GLU A 31 -19.67 -4.90 -0.84
N GLU A 32 -19.51 -5.07 -2.15
CA GLU A 32 -18.40 -5.77 -2.75
C GLU A 32 -17.08 -5.06 -2.44
N MET A 33 -16.06 -5.85 -2.06
CA MET A 33 -14.73 -5.32 -1.78
C MET A 33 -13.95 -5.11 -3.07
N GLU A 34 -13.82 -3.86 -3.47
CA GLU A 34 -12.93 -3.42 -4.53
C GLU A 34 -11.54 -3.09 -3.98
N ILE A 35 -10.55 -2.98 -4.86
CA ILE A 35 -9.20 -2.54 -4.50
C ILE A 35 -8.82 -1.38 -5.43
N ARG A 36 -8.43 -0.27 -4.83
CA ARG A 36 -7.76 0.82 -5.51
C ARG A 36 -6.26 0.62 -5.42
N TYR A 37 -5.57 0.79 -6.53
CA TYR A 37 -4.12 0.64 -6.60
C TYR A 37 -3.47 1.95 -7.01
N ALA A 38 -2.59 2.47 -6.15
CA ALA A 38 -1.74 3.60 -6.44
C ALA A 38 -0.31 3.09 -6.69
N HIS A 39 0.19 3.35 -7.89
CA HIS A 39 1.45 2.84 -8.42
C HIS A 39 2.55 3.89 -8.31
N GLU A 40 3.76 3.47 -7.92
CA GLU A 40 4.96 4.31 -7.86
C GLU A 40 4.75 5.63 -7.09
N VAL A 41 4.10 5.56 -5.93
CA VAL A 41 3.89 6.72 -5.07
C VAL A 41 5.20 7.11 -4.41
N VAL A 42 5.75 8.26 -4.77
CA VAL A 42 7.02 8.76 -4.17
C VAL A 42 6.79 9.11 -2.70
N TYR A 43 7.47 8.43 -1.79
CA TYR A 43 7.42 8.74 -0.35
C TYR A 43 8.68 9.43 0.16
N ASP A 44 9.79 9.28 -0.54
CA ASP A 44 11.06 9.95 -0.26
C ASP A 44 11.63 10.53 -1.56
N GLU A 45 11.44 11.83 -1.76
CA GLU A 45 11.91 12.53 -2.97
C GLU A 45 13.43 12.60 -3.03
N ALA A 46 14.11 12.70 -1.88
CA ALA A 46 15.59 12.83 -1.83
C ALA A 46 16.30 11.59 -2.37
N HIS A 47 15.69 10.43 -2.20
CA HIS A 47 16.24 9.14 -2.64
C HIS A 47 15.44 8.51 -3.77
N ASN A 48 14.36 9.16 -4.24
CA ASN A 48 13.44 8.67 -5.27
C ASN A 48 12.91 7.27 -4.95
N LEU A 49 12.41 7.09 -3.72
CA LEU A 49 11.84 5.83 -3.24
C LEU A 49 10.32 5.83 -3.33
N HIS A 50 9.74 4.67 -3.65
CA HIS A 50 8.33 4.53 -3.99
C HIS A 50 7.61 3.52 -3.10
N LEU A 51 6.29 3.68 -3.07
CA LEU A 51 5.34 2.73 -2.50
C LEU A 51 4.39 2.24 -3.60
N GLU A 52 4.00 0.96 -3.47
CA GLU A 52 2.86 0.38 -4.18
C GLU A 52 1.72 0.23 -3.19
N ILE A 53 0.66 1.04 -3.29
CA ILE A 53 -0.39 1.12 -2.27
C ILE A 53 -1.69 0.50 -2.78
N PHE A 54 -2.21 -0.44 -2.01
CA PHE A 54 -3.49 -1.14 -2.24
C PHE A 54 -4.49 -0.73 -1.17
N THR A 55 -5.54 -0.03 -1.56
CA THR A 55 -6.57 0.46 -0.64
C THR A 55 -7.87 -0.28 -0.88
N PRO A 56 -8.46 -0.93 0.16
CA PRO A 56 -9.81 -1.47 0.07
C PRO A 56 -10.84 -0.37 -0.17
N PHE A 57 -11.85 -0.68 -0.95
CA PHE A 57 -12.95 0.24 -1.19
C PHE A 57 -14.27 -0.51 -1.25
N GLN A 58 -15.29 0.03 -0.59
CA GLN A 58 -16.69 -0.40 -0.70
C GLN A 58 -17.53 0.82 -1.05
N MET A 59 -18.28 0.73 -2.14
CA MET A 59 -19.10 1.85 -2.61
C MET A 59 -20.19 2.24 -1.61
N ALA A 60 -20.75 1.27 -0.87
CA ALA A 60 -21.75 1.51 0.18
C ALA A 60 -21.14 2.23 1.41
N HIS A 61 -19.82 2.16 1.62
CA HIS A 61 -19.13 2.71 2.78
C HIS A 61 -17.86 3.48 2.38
N PRO A 62 -17.97 4.56 1.57
CA PRO A 62 -16.82 5.29 1.03
C PRO A 62 -16.00 6.02 2.11
N GLU A 63 -16.58 6.25 3.28
CA GLU A 63 -15.95 6.91 4.45
C GLU A 63 -15.10 5.95 5.28
N ARG A 64 -15.23 4.64 5.07
CA ARG A 64 -14.59 3.63 5.91
C ARG A 64 -13.08 3.71 5.83
N THR A 65 -12.41 3.64 6.99
CA THR A 65 -10.96 3.54 7.10
C THR A 65 -10.55 2.12 7.51
N TRP A 66 -9.32 1.75 7.15
CA TRP A 66 -8.83 0.39 7.27
C TRP A 66 -7.50 0.34 8.02
N PRO A 67 -7.19 -0.72 8.77
CA PRO A 67 -5.86 -0.92 9.31
C PRO A 67 -4.83 -0.98 8.18
N CYS A 68 -3.60 -0.50 8.43
CA CYS A 68 -2.55 -0.41 7.44
C CYS A 68 -1.41 -1.39 7.72
N ILE A 69 -0.96 -2.09 6.70
CA ILE A 69 0.22 -2.95 6.70
C ILE A 69 1.28 -2.33 5.79
N THR A 70 2.38 -1.88 6.38
CA THR A 70 3.58 -1.46 5.65
C THR A 70 4.43 -2.71 5.41
N PHE A 71 4.44 -3.20 4.17
CA PHE A 71 5.06 -4.47 3.80
C PHE A 71 6.45 -4.26 3.21
N ILE A 72 7.46 -4.87 3.81
CA ILE A 72 8.86 -4.85 3.38
C ILE A 72 9.19 -6.19 2.73
N GLN A 73 9.35 -6.19 1.42
CA GLN A 73 9.69 -7.39 0.68
C GLN A 73 11.15 -7.78 0.89
N GLY A 74 11.40 -9.05 1.17
CA GLY A 74 12.75 -9.61 1.25
C GLY A 74 13.46 -9.66 -0.10
N SER A 75 14.76 -9.36 -0.10
CA SER A 75 15.63 -9.37 -1.28
C SER A 75 17.10 -9.61 -0.92
N ALA A 76 17.39 -10.18 0.27
CA ALA A 76 18.74 -10.23 0.85
C ALA A 76 19.38 -8.82 0.92
N TRP A 77 18.58 -7.81 1.28
CA TRP A 77 18.94 -6.38 1.31
C TRP A 77 19.43 -5.80 -0.04
N MET A 78 19.29 -6.56 -1.13
CA MET A 78 19.58 -6.12 -2.50
C MET A 78 18.37 -5.41 -3.11
N LYS A 79 18.47 -4.99 -4.37
CA LYS A 79 17.36 -4.34 -5.07
C LYS A 79 16.14 -5.24 -5.08
N GLN A 80 15.02 -4.69 -4.63
CA GLN A 80 13.74 -5.39 -4.58
C GLN A 80 13.07 -5.43 -5.96
N TYR A 81 12.26 -6.48 -6.16
CA TYR A 81 11.29 -6.55 -7.25
C TYR A 81 9.89 -6.43 -6.63
N VAL A 82 9.52 -5.22 -6.24
CA VAL A 82 8.30 -4.91 -5.48
C VAL A 82 7.01 -5.47 -6.11
N TYR A 83 7.01 -5.70 -7.41
CA TYR A 83 5.85 -6.24 -8.13
C TYR A 83 5.64 -7.75 -7.98
N GLN A 84 6.63 -8.52 -7.52
CA GLN A 84 6.52 -9.98 -7.42
C GLN A 84 5.38 -10.44 -6.51
N LYS A 85 5.06 -9.67 -5.48
CA LYS A 85 4.07 -10.05 -4.45
C LYS A 85 2.73 -9.34 -4.59
N VAL A 86 2.53 -8.56 -5.63
CA VAL A 86 1.30 -7.79 -5.88
C VAL A 86 0.04 -8.66 -5.74
N GLY A 87 0.02 -9.87 -6.31
CA GLY A 87 -1.13 -10.76 -6.21
C GLY A 87 -1.41 -11.27 -4.77
N MET A 88 -0.39 -11.45 -3.95
CA MET A 88 -0.54 -11.79 -2.52
C MET A 88 -1.06 -10.58 -1.73
N ILE A 89 -0.47 -9.43 -1.97
CA ILE A 89 -0.81 -8.17 -1.28
C ILE A 89 -2.24 -7.74 -1.61
N ALA A 90 -2.66 -7.84 -2.87
CA ALA A 90 -4.04 -7.57 -3.28
C ALA A 90 -5.07 -8.42 -2.50
N ARG A 91 -4.74 -9.67 -2.16
CA ARG A 91 -5.62 -10.53 -1.33
C ARG A 91 -5.73 -10.04 0.12
N LEU A 92 -4.70 -9.40 0.66
CA LEU A 92 -4.80 -8.76 1.98
C LEU A 92 -5.67 -7.51 1.90
N ALA A 93 -5.54 -6.73 0.83
CA ALA A 93 -6.42 -5.58 0.62
C ALA A 93 -7.88 -6.00 0.46
N GLN A 94 -8.19 -7.09 -0.25
CA GLN A 94 -9.54 -7.67 -0.32
C GLN A 94 -10.11 -8.10 1.04
N ARG A 95 -9.27 -8.29 2.05
CA ARG A 95 -9.67 -8.62 3.42
C ARG A 95 -9.78 -7.41 4.34
N GLY A 96 -9.69 -6.20 3.80
CA GLY A 96 -9.89 -4.97 4.54
C GLY A 96 -8.63 -4.42 5.21
N TYR A 97 -7.48 -4.51 4.54
CA TYR A 97 -6.25 -3.85 4.96
C TYR A 97 -5.76 -2.90 3.86
N VAL A 98 -5.40 -1.68 4.19
CA VAL A 98 -4.50 -0.92 3.32
C VAL A 98 -3.14 -1.58 3.38
N VAL A 99 -2.54 -1.89 2.24
CA VAL A 99 -1.20 -2.49 2.22
C VAL A 99 -0.30 -1.68 1.29
N ALA A 100 0.84 -1.24 1.82
CA ALA A 100 1.86 -0.56 1.03
C ALA A 100 3.12 -1.42 0.94
N ILE A 101 3.54 -1.78 -0.28
CA ILE A 101 4.84 -2.41 -0.52
C ILE A 101 5.88 -1.30 -0.57
N VAL A 102 6.93 -1.42 0.23
CA VAL A 102 7.97 -0.40 0.39
C VAL A 102 9.19 -0.74 -0.47
N GLU A 103 9.58 0.19 -1.33
CA GLU A 103 10.93 0.20 -1.89
C GLU A 103 11.89 0.84 -0.90
N TYR A 104 13.07 0.25 -0.69
CA TYR A 104 14.12 0.80 0.16
C TYR A 104 15.45 0.91 -0.60
N ARG A 105 16.36 1.76 -0.10
CA ARG A 105 17.75 1.82 -0.60
C ARG A 105 18.45 0.50 -0.33
N HIS A 106 18.77 -0.24 -1.38
CA HIS A 106 19.45 -1.52 -1.25
C HIS A 106 20.94 -1.37 -0.88
N SER A 107 21.53 -2.43 -0.33
CA SER A 107 22.92 -2.41 0.19
C SER A 107 23.98 -2.07 -0.84
N GLY A 108 23.67 -2.17 -2.14
CA GLY A 108 24.57 -1.75 -3.21
C GLY A 108 24.70 -0.22 -3.38
N ILE A 109 23.76 0.56 -2.79
CA ILE A 109 23.77 2.04 -2.86
C ILE A 109 23.84 2.69 -1.47
N ALA A 110 23.34 2.04 -0.43
CA ALA A 110 23.36 2.55 0.94
C ALA A 110 23.46 1.40 1.95
N HIS A 111 24.46 1.49 2.84
CA HIS A 111 24.66 0.47 3.88
C HIS A 111 23.67 0.62 5.02
N PHE A 112 23.59 -0.41 5.89
CA PHE A 112 22.89 -0.32 7.15
C PHE A 112 23.29 1.00 7.89
N PRO A 113 22.32 1.77 8.43
CA PRO A 113 20.92 1.41 8.69
C PRO A 113 19.92 1.97 7.64
N ALA A 114 20.32 2.28 6.42
CA ALA A 114 19.49 2.95 5.42
C ALA A 114 18.12 2.25 5.23
N GLN A 115 18.10 0.91 5.15
CA GLN A 115 16.87 0.13 4.98
C GLN A 115 15.87 0.31 6.14
N ILE A 116 16.42 0.49 7.36
CA ILE A 116 15.61 0.71 8.57
C ILE A 116 15.00 2.11 8.56
N ILE A 117 15.81 3.11 8.18
CA ILE A 117 15.39 4.51 8.04
C ILE A 117 14.27 4.62 7.00
N ASP A 118 14.46 4.00 5.85
CA ASP A 118 13.50 4.01 4.74
C ASP A 118 12.17 3.37 5.14
N ALA A 119 12.21 2.23 5.85
CA ALA A 119 11.00 1.58 6.37
C ALA A 119 10.24 2.47 7.36
N LYS A 120 10.93 3.18 8.26
CA LYS A 120 10.32 4.13 9.18
C LYS A 120 9.70 5.32 8.45
N ASN A 121 10.38 5.82 7.43
CA ASN A 121 9.90 6.94 6.62
C ASN A 121 8.69 6.56 5.78
N ALA A 122 8.60 5.34 5.29
CA ALA A 122 7.40 4.81 4.64
C ALA A 122 6.19 4.81 5.60
N VAL A 123 6.39 4.43 6.88
CA VAL A 123 5.32 4.50 7.92
C VAL A 123 4.89 5.95 8.15
N ARG A 124 5.83 6.89 8.24
CA ARG A 124 5.54 8.34 8.42
C ARG A 124 4.75 8.90 7.25
N PHE A 125 5.18 8.58 6.03
CA PHE A 125 4.48 9.01 4.82
C PHE A 125 3.03 8.52 4.82
N LEU A 126 2.82 7.23 5.04
CA LEU A 126 1.48 6.65 5.09
C LEU A 126 0.62 7.29 6.17
N ARG A 127 1.18 7.59 7.34
CA ARG A 127 0.45 8.26 8.44
C ARG A 127 0.04 9.68 8.06
N ALA A 128 0.94 10.44 7.43
CA ALA A 128 0.65 11.79 6.96
C ALA A 128 -0.45 11.82 5.88
N HIS A 129 -0.57 10.76 5.10
CA HIS A 129 -1.54 10.61 4.00
C HIS A 129 -2.71 9.68 4.35
N ALA A 130 -3.02 9.55 5.66
CA ALA A 130 -4.02 8.60 6.15
C ALA A 130 -5.42 8.81 5.54
N GLU A 131 -5.83 10.06 5.34
CA GLU A 131 -7.12 10.40 4.74
C GLU A 131 -7.17 10.01 3.26
N GLU A 132 -6.11 10.30 2.52
CA GLU A 132 -5.99 10.01 1.09
C GLU A 132 -6.14 8.51 0.80
N TYR A 133 -5.43 7.67 1.56
CA TYR A 133 -5.44 6.22 1.39
C TYR A 133 -6.46 5.50 2.28
N LYS A 134 -7.36 6.24 2.96
CA LYS A 134 -8.38 5.67 3.84
C LYS A 134 -7.81 4.70 4.88
N LEU A 135 -6.59 4.94 5.35
CA LEU A 135 -5.99 4.13 6.41
C LEU A 135 -6.30 4.71 7.80
N ASN A 136 -6.37 3.81 8.78
CA ASN A 136 -6.50 4.19 10.18
C ASN A 136 -5.10 4.39 10.80
N PRO A 137 -4.67 5.64 11.08
CA PRO A 137 -3.32 5.91 11.58
C PRO A 137 -3.05 5.34 12.98
N SER A 138 -4.10 4.92 13.71
CA SER A 138 -3.97 4.24 15.00
C SER A 138 -3.80 2.72 14.89
N GLN A 139 -3.92 2.15 13.67
CA GLN A 139 -3.85 0.72 13.41
C GLN A 139 -2.86 0.42 12.29
N MET A 140 -1.60 0.77 12.52
CA MET A 140 -0.51 0.55 11.55
C MET A 140 0.39 -0.59 12.02
N PHE A 141 0.80 -1.41 11.07
CA PHE A 141 1.65 -2.60 11.30
C PHE A 141 2.81 -2.59 10.31
N LEU A 142 3.97 -3.09 10.76
CA LEU A 142 5.06 -3.47 9.88
C LEU A 142 4.99 -4.97 9.60
N MET A 143 5.19 -5.36 8.37
CA MET A 143 5.24 -6.75 7.95
C MET A 143 6.39 -6.94 6.97
N GLY A 144 7.12 -8.04 7.07
CA GLY A 144 8.16 -8.34 6.09
C GLY A 144 8.55 -9.79 6.07
N ASP A 145 9.15 -10.21 4.97
CA ASP A 145 9.66 -11.56 4.79
C ASP A 145 11.18 -11.56 4.60
N SER A 146 11.87 -12.60 5.07
CA SER A 146 13.32 -12.78 4.92
C SER A 146 14.09 -11.53 5.43
N SER A 147 14.96 -10.91 4.61
CA SER A 147 15.62 -9.64 4.96
C SER A 147 14.62 -8.51 5.25
N GLY A 148 13.44 -8.51 4.62
CA GLY A 148 12.36 -7.56 4.93
C GLY A 148 11.73 -7.80 6.31
N GLY A 149 11.68 -9.05 6.80
CA GLY A 149 11.30 -9.40 8.17
C GLY A 149 12.27 -8.80 9.18
N GLN A 150 13.58 -8.93 8.95
CA GLN A 150 14.61 -8.28 9.77
C GLN A 150 14.46 -6.75 9.77
N VAL A 151 14.29 -6.11 8.59
CA VAL A 151 14.09 -4.67 8.48
C VAL A 151 12.84 -4.23 9.26
N SER A 152 11.71 -4.93 9.10
CA SER A 152 10.46 -4.65 9.81
C SER A 152 10.62 -4.77 11.32
N SER A 153 11.31 -5.81 11.77
CA SER A 153 11.56 -6.06 13.19
C SER A 153 12.43 -4.97 13.82
N VAL A 154 13.56 -4.62 13.19
CA VAL A 154 14.45 -3.57 13.70
C VAL A 154 13.77 -2.19 13.65
N ALA A 155 13.08 -1.84 12.57
CA ALA A 155 12.36 -0.58 12.43
C ALA A 155 11.29 -0.42 13.53
N GLY A 156 10.46 -1.44 13.74
CA GLY A 156 9.38 -1.41 14.72
C GLY A 156 9.91 -1.38 16.17
N MET A 157 10.91 -2.21 16.51
CA MET A 157 11.49 -2.23 17.86
C MET A 157 12.25 -0.95 18.21
N THR A 158 12.78 -0.23 17.23
CA THR A 158 13.53 1.03 17.47
C THR A 158 12.71 2.29 17.25
N ALA A 159 11.43 2.18 16.88
CA ALA A 159 10.56 3.31 16.56
C ALA A 159 10.45 4.32 17.72
N LYS A 160 10.25 3.83 18.98
CA LYS A 160 10.13 4.68 20.17
C LYS A 160 11.43 5.28 20.67
N SER A 161 12.55 4.67 20.31
CA SER A 161 13.85 5.07 20.86
C SER A 161 14.53 6.20 20.08
N GLY A 162 14.03 6.55 18.89
CA GLY A 162 14.67 7.46 17.97
C GLY A 162 16.02 6.96 17.40
N LYS A 163 16.38 5.70 17.67
CA LYS A 163 17.60 5.10 17.11
C LYS A 163 17.38 4.70 15.67
N LEU A 164 18.44 4.73 14.85
CA LEU A 164 18.41 4.37 13.43
C LEU A 164 17.28 5.13 12.73
N ASP A 165 17.28 6.46 12.83
CA ASP A 165 16.18 7.30 12.41
C ASP A 165 16.67 8.61 11.77
N GLU A 166 16.09 8.97 10.63
CA GLU A 166 16.27 10.21 9.89
C GLU A 166 14.89 10.62 9.33
N PRO A 167 14.04 11.30 10.14
CA PRO A 167 12.65 11.51 9.77
C PRO A 167 12.48 12.48 8.60
N ILE A 168 11.61 12.14 7.65
CA ILE A 168 11.22 13.01 6.52
C ILE A 168 10.11 14.00 6.89
N ASN A 169 9.42 13.79 8.01
CA ASN A 169 8.36 14.67 8.55
C ASN A 169 8.19 14.46 10.06
N GLU A 170 7.30 15.21 10.69
CA GLU A 170 7.03 15.19 12.14
C GLU A 170 6.14 14.00 12.59
N GLU A 171 5.67 13.17 11.67
CA GLU A 171 4.83 12.04 12.01
C GLU A 171 5.59 10.93 12.75
N SER A 172 4.87 10.18 13.58
CA SER A 172 5.42 9.02 14.27
C SER A 172 5.61 7.84 13.33
N CYS A 173 6.72 7.11 13.49
CA CYS A 173 6.93 5.81 12.85
C CYS A 173 6.52 4.62 13.76
N GLU A 174 5.88 4.87 14.90
CA GLU A 174 5.41 3.81 15.79
C GLU A 174 4.30 2.98 15.15
N VAL A 175 4.31 1.69 15.42
CA VAL A 175 3.32 0.73 14.92
C VAL A 175 2.70 -0.09 16.05
N CYS A 176 1.50 -0.63 15.83
CA CYS A 176 0.79 -1.46 16.77
C CYS A 176 1.39 -2.87 16.91
N GLY A 177 2.07 -3.34 15.88
CA GLY A 177 2.65 -4.67 15.85
C GLY A 177 3.56 -4.89 14.66
N ILE A 178 4.33 -5.98 14.75
CA ILE A 178 5.28 -6.42 13.75
C ILE A 178 4.89 -7.85 13.35
N ILE A 179 4.87 -8.12 12.05
CA ILE A 179 4.63 -9.45 11.48
C ILE A 179 5.91 -9.86 10.76
N ASP A 180 6.70 -10.67 11.41
CA ASP A 180 7.93 -11.22 10.85
C ASP A 180 7.67 -12.57 10.19
N LEU A 181 7.89 -12.65 8.89
CA LEU A 181 7.82 -13.89 8.12
C LEU A 181 9.24 -14.37 7.83
N TYR A 182 9.74 -15.29 8.68
CA TYR A 182 11.08 -15.90 8.56
C TYR A 182 12.21 -14.89 8.34
N GLY A 183 12.19 -13.78 9.11
CA GLY A 183 13.23 -12.75 9.07
C GLY A 183 14.62 -13.29 9.46
N ALA A 184 15.64 -12.73 8.81
CA ALA A 184 17.04 -13.04 9.13
C ALA A 184 17.44 -12.29 10.41
N VAL A 185 17.18 -12.86 11.59
CA VAL A 185 17.37 -12.19 12.89
C VAL A 185 18.75 -12.41 13.52
N ASP A 186 19.53 -13.36 12.99
CA ASP A 186 20.91 -13.66 13.40
C ASP A 186 21.80 -13.65 12.14
N VAL A 187 22.50 -12.55 11.89
CA VAL A 187 23.32 -12.28 10.72
C VAL A 187 24.68 -11.70 11.09
#